data_a26d2126eda414850a97d5ccabc5b0a2
#
_entry.id   a26d2126eda414850a97d5ccabc5b0a2
#
_cell.length_a   1.000
_cell.length_b   1.000
_cell.length_c   1.000
_cell.angle_alpha   90.00
_cell.angle_beta   90.00
_cell.angle_gamma   90.00
#
_symmetry.space_group_name_H-M   'P 1'
#
loop_
_entity.id
_entity.type
_entity.pdbx_description
1 polymer ?
#
loop_
_entity_poly.entity_id
_entity_poly.type
_entity_poly.pdbx_seq_one_letter_code
_entity_poly.pdbx_strand_id
1 'polypeptide(L)'
;MKISLEALKRYVDINVPVEELCDRMVMAGFEIEEMEKQGENIKNVVAAKILKITPHENSDHLQICQMDVGKNEPVQIVTGAQNIHEGDYVPAALDDSYLPNGAHIVAGKLRGTESNGMLCSGGELCLTEADYEGAAVNGILILKGEPKPGTNMREVLGLNDYIIDFKITANRPDCNCFLGVAKEISVVLGTEFKAPKPEYKTVGQNISDYISIEVRNFDLCPRYIGRVVKNLRIKESPEWMKK
;
A
#
# COMPACT_ATOMS: atom_id res chain seq x y z
N MET A 1 -2.58 -10.00 15.51
CA MET A 1 -1.58 -8.98 15.08
C MET A 1 -1.47 -9.04 13.57
N LYS A 2 -1.91 -7.97 12.90
CA LYS A 2 -1.88 -7.88 11.43
C LYS A 2 -0.48 -7.61 10.92
N ILE A 3 0.01 -8.46 10.01
CA ILE A 3 1.38 -8.39 9.48
C ILE A 3 1.33 -8.49 7.95
N SER A 4 2.05 -7.58 7.28
CA SER A 4 2.28 -7.60 5.84
C SER A 4 3.26 -8.72 5.47
N LEU A 5 2.91 -9.53 4.46
CA LEU A 5 3.77 -10.57 3.92
C LEU A 5 5.02 -9.98 3.26
N GLU A 6 4.89 -8.86 2.54
CA GLU A 6 6.02 -8.17 1.92
C GLU A 6 6.99 -7.59 2.97
N ALA A 7 6.48 -7.12 4.12
CA ALA A 7 7.33 -6.70 5.22
C ALA A 7 8.09 -7.87 5.85
N LEU A 8 7.46 -9.05 5.98
CA LEU A 8 8.14 -10.26 6.46
C LEU A 8 9.27 -10.72 5.53
N LYS A 9 9.09 -10.63 4.21
CA LYS A 9 10.12 -11.00 3.21
C LYS A 9 11.42 -10.21 3.33
N ARG A 10 11.41 -9.07 4.02
CA ARG A 10 12.64 -8.32 4.33
C ARG A 10 13.54 -9.07 5.33
N TYR A 11 12.96 -9.96 6.13
CA TYR A 11 13.64 -10.64 7.23
C TYR A 11 13.76 -12.15 7.05
N VAL A 12 13.01 -12.74 6.12
CA VAL A 12 13.01 -14.18 5.86
C VAL A 12 12.62 -14.46 4.41
N ASP A 13 13.27 -15.44 3.78
CA ASP A 13 12.87 -15.88 2.45
C ASP A 13 11.64 -16.78 2.52
N ILE A 14 10.55 -16.33 1.90
CA ILE A 14 9.27 -17.03 1.82
C ILE A 14 9.08 -17.50 0.38
N ASN A 15 9.39 -18.77 0.13
CA ASN A 15 9.41 -19.40 -1.19
C ASN A 15 8.21 -20.35 -1.42
N VAL A 16 7.18 -20.23 -0.59
CA VAL A 16 5.95 -21.02 -0.69
C VAL A 16 4.75 -20.08 -0.89
N PRO A 17 3.64 -20.58 -1.45
CA PRO A 17 2.38 -19.83 -1.46
C PRO A 17 1.96 -19.40 -0.06
N VAL A 18 1.25 -18.28 0.05
CA VAL A 18 0.84 -17.73 1.36
C VAL A 18 -0.08 -18.68 2.11
N GLU A 19 -0.94 -19.41 1.41
CA GLU A 19 -1.83 -20.42 1.98
C GLU A 19 -1.00 -21.54 2.66
N GLU A 20 0.01 -22.04 1.97
CA GLU A 20 0.92 -23.06 2.52
C GLU A 20 1.72 -22.54 3.72
N LEU A 21 2.18 -21.27 3.67
CA LEU A 21 2.81 -20.63 4.81
C LEU A 21 1.87 -20.62 6.03
N CYS A 22 0.63 -20.20 5.83
CA CYS A 22 -0.38 -20.15 6.88
C CYS A 22 -0.63 -21.54 7.49
N ASP A 23 -0.81 -22.55 6.65
CA ASP A 23 -1.00 -23.94 7.10
C ASP A 23 0.20 -24.45 7.94
N ARG A 24 1.42 -24.20 7.49
CA ARG A 24 2.63 -24.58 8.22
C ARG A 24 2.77 -23.84 9.55
N MET A 25 2.41 -22.56 9.60
CA MET A 25 2.42 -21.78 10.84
C MET A 25 1.36 -22.28 11.83
N VAL A 26 0.17 -22.65 11.35
CA VAL A 26 -0.88 -23.28 12.19
C VAL A 26 -0.38 -24.61 12.76
N MET A 27 0.26 -25.44 11.95
CA MET A 27 0.86 -26.72 12.42
C MET A 27 2.00 -26.51 13.43
N ALA A 28 2.67 -25.35 13.38
CA ALA A 28 3.68 -24.95 14.36
C ALA A 28 3.09 -24.33 15.64
N GLY A 29 1.75 -24.24 15.74
CA GLY A 29 1.04 -23.77 16.94
C GLY A 29 0.66 -22.29 16.94
N PHE A 30 0.72 -21.62 15.79
CA PHE A 30 0.20 -20.25 15.64
C PHE A 30 -1.26 -20.28 15.19
N GLU A 31 -2.09 -19.46 15.80
CA GLU A 31 -3.45 -19.26 15.36
C GLU A 31 -3.48 -18.08 14.34
N ILE A 32 -4.12 -18.29 13.18
CA ILE A 32 -4.34 -17.28 12.16
C ILE A 32 -5.83 -17.00 12.12
N GLU A 33 -6.22 -15.76 12.41
CA GLU A 33 -7.62 -15.33 12.44
C GLU A 33 -8.13 -14.98 11.04
N GLU A 34 -7.27 -14.33 10.23
CA GLU A 34 -7.65 -13.87 8.90
C GLU A 34 -6.41 -13.79 7.98
N MET A 35 -6.62 -14.02 6.71
CA MET A 35 -5.67 -13.73 5.64
C MET A 35 -6.37 -12.93 4.57
N GLU A 36 -6.00 -11.67 4.42
CA GLU A 36 -6.58 -10.73 3.46
C GLU A 36 -5.60 -10.46 2.32
N LYS A 37 -6.06 -10.64 1.09
CA LYS A 37 -5.34 -10.20 -0.10
C LYS A 37 -5.74 -8.77 -0.42
N GLN A 38 -4.79 -7.85 -0.29
CA GLN A 38 -5.08 -6.45 -0.53
C GLN A 38 -5.46 -6.18 -1.99
N GLY A 39 -6.41 -5.26 -2.18
CA GLY A 39 -6.85 -4.85 -3.50
C GLY A 39 -7.53 -5.93 -4.34
N GLU A 40 -7.94 -7.07 -3.78
CA GLU A 40 -8.59 -8.15 -4.53
C GLU A 40 -9.86 -7.69 -5.27
N ASN A 41 -10.54 -6.71 -4.71
CA ASN A 41 -11.77 -6.12 -5.26
C ASN A 41 -11.50 -5.08 -6.37
N ILE A 42 -10.25 -4.75 -6.67
CA ILE A 42 -9.86 -3.87 -7.77
C ILE A 42 -9.51 -4.75 -8.98
N LYS A 43 -10.44 -4.89 -9.93
CA LYS A 43 -10.22 -5.73 -11.13
C LYS A 43 -10.34 -4.89 -12.38
N ASN A 44 -9.37 -5.05 -13.30
CA ASN A 44 -9.31 -4.36 -14.59
C ASN A 44 -9.33 -2.82 -14.50
N VAL A 45 -8.76 -2.27 -13.42
CA VAL A 45 -8.52 -0.83 -13.25
C VAL A 45 -7.03 -0.56 -13.46
N VAL A 46 -6.73 0.37 -14.35
CA VAL A 46 -5.35 0.69 -14.76
C VAL A 46 -5.03 2.17 -14.60
N ALA A 47 -3.76 2.48 -14.46
CA ALA A 47 -3.29 3.84 -14.61
C ALA A 47 -3.41 4.25 -16.09
N ALA A 48 -4.02 5.38 -16.35
CA ALA A 48 -4.21 5.91 -17.69
C ALA A 48 -3.74 7.37 -17.78
N LYS A 49 -3.20 7.75 -18.93
CA LYS A 49 -2.85 9.15 -19.21
C LYS A 49 -3.92 9.79 -20.08
N ILE A 50 -4.35 10.98 -19.73
CA ILE A 50 -5.28 11.78 -20.53
C ILE A 50 -4.51 12.40 -21.71
N LEU A 51 -4.83 11.97 -22.92
CA LEU A 51 -4.19 12.49 -24.15
C LEU A 51 -4.90 13.72 -24.65
N LYS A 52 -6.24 13.74 -24.62
CA LYS A 52 -7.06 14.82 -25.14
C LYS A 52 -8.40 14.88 -24.43
N ILE A 53 -8.88 16.08 -24.19
CA ILE A 53 -10.21 16.36 -23.64
C ILE A 53 -11.00 17.20 -24.62
N THR A 54 -12.23 16.78 -24.93
CA THR A 54 -13.16 17.57 -25.77
C THR A 54 -14.52 17.69 -25.09
N PRO A 55 -15.21 18.84 -25.20
CA PRO A 55 -16.57 18.99 -24.71
C PRO A 55 -17.51 17.96 -25.36
N HIS A 56 -18.51 17.50 -24.60
CA HIS A 56 -19.55 16.64 -25.16
C HIS A 56 -20.59 17.43 -25.90
N GLU A 57 -20.95 17.06 -27.15
CA GLU A 57 -21.86 17.83 -28.03
C GLU A 57 -23.26 18.04 -27.44
N ASN A 58 -23.76 17.08 -26.67
CA ASN A 58 -25.11 17.03 -26.10
C ASN A 58 -25.16 17.25 -24.59
N SER A 59 -24.14 17.88 -24.00
CA SER A 59 -24.09 18.10 -22.54
C SER A 59 -23.06 19.16 -22.15
N ASP A 60 -23.51 20.13 -21.36
CA ASP A 60 -22.66 21.22 -20.84
C ASP A 60 -21.73 20.75 -19.70
N HIS A 61 -21.95 19.53 -19.16
CA HIS A 61 -21.23 19.02 -18.00
C HIS A 61 -20.37 17.79 -18.29
N LEU A 62 -20.52 17.17 -19.48
CA LEU A 62 -19.75 16.00 -19.84
C LEU A 62 -18.56 16.37 -20.71
N GLN A 63 -17.48 15.62 -20.52
CA GLN A 63 -16.26 15.70 -21.31
C GLN A 63 -15.94 14.33 -21.90
N ILE A 64 -15.39 14.32 -23.11
CA ILE A 64 -14.93 13.13 -23.81
C ILE A 64 -13.40 13.12 -23.69
N CYS A 65 -12.87 12.11 -23.05
CA CYS A 65 -11.44 11.93 -22.84
C CYS A 65 -10.91 10.81 -23.76
N GLN A 66 -9.80 11.08 -24.45
CA GLN A 66 -9.01 10.06 -25.13
C GLN A 66 -7.87 9.65 -24.20
N MET A 67 -7.85 8.37 -23.82
CA MET A 67 -6.99 7.84 -22.79
C MET A 67 -5.93 6.90 -23.35
N ASP A 68 -4.68 7.12 -23.01
CA ASP A 68 -3.65 6.08 -23.14
C ASP A 68 -3.76 5.12 -21.92
N VAL A 69 -4.12 3.90 -22.19
CA VAL A 69 -4.25 2.82 -21.21
C VAL A 69 -3.18 1.72 -21.42
N GLY A 70 -2.10 2.05 -22.12
CA GLY A 70 -1.03 1.11 -22.47
C GLY A 70 -1.38 0.16 -23.61
N LYS A 71 -2.45 0.44 -24.37
CA LYS A 71 -2.85 -0.29 -25.59
C LYS A 71 -2.37 0.46 -26.84
N ASN A 72 -2.43 -0.20 -28.00
CA ASN A 72 -2.01 0.38 -29.27
C ASN A 72 -2.89 1.56 -29.70
N GLU A 73 -4.14 1.60 -29.29
CA GLU A 73 -5.11 2.65 -29.62
C GLU A 73 -5.64 3.31 -28.35
N PRO A 74 -5.87 4.62 -28.36
CA PRO A 74 -6.51 5.31 -27.26
C PRO A 74 -7.91 4.79 -26.98
N VAL A 75 -8.28 4.78 -25.69
CA VAL A 75 -9.62 4.39 -25.24
C VAL A 75 -10.44 5.64 -24.94
N GLN A 76 -11.62 5.72 -25.50
CA GLN A 76 -12.55 6.83 -25.23
C GLN A 76 -13.33 6.58 -23.94
N ILE A 77 -13.28 7.55 -23.03
CA ILE A 77 -14.06 7.54 -21.78
C ILE A 77 -14.76 8.89 -21.63
N VAL A 78 -16.04 8.85 -21.29
CA VAL A 78 -16.85 10.06 -21.03
C VAL A 78 -16.96 10.26 -19.52
N THR A 79 -16.73 11.47 -19.05
CA THR A 79 -16.79 11.83 -17.63
C THR A 79 -17.47 13.16 -17.40
N GLY A 80 -18.08 13.34 -16.21
CA GLY A 80 -18.59 14.62 -15.74
C GLY A 80 -17.62 15.42 -14.86
N ALA A 81 -16.44 14.84 -14.59
CA ALA A 81 -15.45 15.49 -13.74
C ALA A 81 -14.84 16.72 -14.41
N GLN A 82 -14.60 17.76 -13.60
CA GLN A 82 -14.05 19.05 -14.08
C GLN A 82 -12.62 19.30 -13.55
N ASN A 83 -12.11 18.42 -12.71
CA ASN A 83 -10.80 18.56 -12.06
C ASN A 83 -9.66 17.89 -12.82
N ILE A 84 -9.86 17.52 -14.09
CA ILE A 84 -8.90 16.80 -14.93
C ILE A 84 -8.38 17.69 -16.06
N HIS A 85 -7.12 17.45 -16.45
CA HIS A 85 -6.47 18.18 -17.55
C HIS A 85 -5.75 17.21 -18.49
N GLU A 86 -5.48 17.65 -19.70
CA GLU A 86 -4.64 16.90 -20.64
C GLU A 86 -3.23 16.71 -20.05
N GLY A 87 -2.73 15.50 -20.09
CA GLY A 87 -1.46 15.10 -19.49
C GLY A 87 -1.56 14.48 -18.11
N ASP A 88 -2.69 14.62 -17.41
CA ASP A 88 -2.90 13.99 -16.10
C ASP A 88 -2.91 12.47 -16.19
N TYR A 89 -2.41 11.83 -15.13
CA TYR A 89 -2.50 10.40 -14.93
C TYR A 89 -3.63 10.12 -13.93
N VAL A 90 -4.53 9.21 -14.30
CA VAL A 90 -5.75 8.92 -13.52
C VAL A 90 -6.07 7.43 -13.52
N PRO A 91 -6.80 6.91 -12.52
CA PRO A 91 -7.31 5.56 -12.57
C PRO A 91 -8.43 5.44 -13.59
N ALA A 92 -8.32 4.48 -14.50
CA ALA A 92 -9.35 4.14 -15.48
C ALA A 92 -9.84 2.71 -15.26
N ALA A 93 -11.10 2.56 -14.88
CA ALA A 93 -11.83 1.30 -14.88
C ALA A 93 -12.24 1.01 -16.33
N LEU A 94 -11.68 -0.04 -16.93
CA LEU A 94 -11.97 -0.45 -18.30
C LEU A 94 -13.26 -1.29 -18.34
N ASP A 95 -13.64 -1.73 -19.53
CA ASP A 95 -14.78 -2.64 -19.70
C ASP A 95 -14.61 -3.90 -18.85
N ASP A 96 -15.70 -4.36 -18.21
CA ASP A 96 -15.74 -5.48 -17.25
C ASP A 96 -14.83 -5.29 -16.03
N SER A 97 -14.75 -4.05 -15.49
CA SER A 97 -14.04 -3.74 -14.27
C SER A 97 -14.90 -3.89 -13.02
N TYR A 98 -14.28 -4.29 -11.91
CA TYR A 98 -14.91 -4.32 -10.58
C TYR A 98 -14.17 -3.39 -9.64
N LEU A 99 -14.95 -2.58 -8.91
CA LEU A 99 -14.44 -1.60 -7.95
C LEU A 99 -14.72 -2.05 -6.51
N PRO A 100 -13.90 -1.61 -5.54
CA PRO A 100 -14.06 -1.99 -4.13
C PRO A 100 -15.41 -1.61 -3.52
N ASN A 101 -16.04 -0.55 -4.01
CA ASN A 101 -17.38 -0.12 -3.59
C ASN A 101 -18.51 -1.02 -4.13
N GLY A 102 -18.17 -2.12 -4.85
CA GLY A 102 -19.10 -3.08 -5.43
C GLY A 102 -19.62 -2.71 -6.82
N ALA A 103 -19.16 -1.59 -7.40
CA ALA A 103 -19.57 -1.21 -8.76
C ALA A 103 -18.93 -2.13 -9.82
N HIS A 104 -19.74 -2.53 -10.79
CA HIS A 104 -19.30 -3.23 -12.00
C HIS A 104 -19.41 -2.28 -13.19
N ILE A 105 -18.31 -2.00 -13.83
CA ILE A 105 -18.19 -1.06 -14.93
C ILE A 105 -18.15 -1.83 -16.24
N VAL A 106 -19.05 -1.49 -17.13
CA VAL A 106 -19.11 -2.05 -18.49
C VAL A 106 -19.13 -0.92 -19.51
N ALA A 107 -18.59 -1.20 -20.68
CA ALA A 107 -18.65 -0.27 -21.81
C ALA A 107 -20.11 0.05 -22.19
N GLY A 108 -20.39 1.30 -22.47
CA GLY A 108 -21.75 1.76 -22.74
C GLY A 108 -21.79 3.09 -23.47
N LYS A 109 -22.97 3.71 -23.46
CA LYS A 109 -23.17 5.03 -24.07
C LYS A 109 -23.68 6.02 -23.04
N LEU A 110 -23.01 7.17 -22.94
CA LEU A 110 -23.46 8.31 -22.12
C LEU A 110 -23.97 9.40 -23.07
N ARG A 111 -25.27 9.71 -22.98
CA ARG A 111 -25.97 10.66 -23.87
C ARG A 111 -25.66 10.48 -25.36
N GLY A 112 -25.58 9.20 -25.80
CA GLY A 112 -25.34 8.83 -27.21
C GLY A 112 -23.88 8.66 -27.60
N THR A 113 -22.92 9.11 -26.77
CA THR A 113 -21.48 8.95 -27.00
C THR A 113 -20.93 7.71 -26.31
N GLU A 114 -20.11 6.94 -27.02
CA GLU A 114 -19.51 5.71 -26.48
C GLU A 114 -18.51 6.02 -25.39
N SER A 115 -18.59 5.26 -24.28
CA SER A 115 -17.63 5.27 -23.17
C SER A 115 -17.20 3.84 -22.88
N ASN A 116 -15.92 3.56 -23.08
CA ASN A 116 -15.34 2.22 -22.90
C ASN A 116 -14.73 2.04 -21.52
N GLY A 117 -15.37 2.61 -20.49
CA GLY A 117 -14.95 2.56 -19.11
C GLY A 117 -15.37 3.80 -18.34
N MET A 118 -14.77 3.95 -17.16
CA MET A 118 -15.02 5.06 -16.22
C MET A 118 -13.71 5.53 -15.59
N LEU A 119 -13.55 6.85 -15.42
CA LEU A 119 -12.46 7.39 -14.58
C LEU A 119 -12.89 7.31 -13.11
N CYS A 120 -11.96 6.95 -12.22
CA CYS A 120 -12.29 6.70 -10.83
C CYS A 120 -11.82 7.84 -9.91
N SER A 121 -12.66 8.17 -8.94
CA SER A 121 -12.31 8.98 -7.76
C SER A 121 -11.61 8.13 -6.70
N GLY A 122 -11.00 8.77 -5.69
CA GLY A 122 -10.51 8.08 -4.51
C GLY A 122 -11.60 7.32 -3.75
N GLY A 123 -12.81 7.91 -3.67
CA GLY A 123 -13.96 7.27 -3.01
C GLY A 123 -14.45 6.00 -3.69
N GLU A 124 -14.43 5.94 -5.03
CA GLU A 124 -14.78 4.73 -5.78
C GLU A 124 -13.75 3.60 -5.61
N LEU A 125 -12.50 3.97 -5.35
CA LEU A 125 -11.43 3.03 -5.00
C LEU A 125 -11.37 2.73 -3.49
N CYS A 126 -12.32 3.25 -2.69
CA CYS A 126 -12.37 3.14 -1.22
C CYS A 126 -11.08 3.62 -0.53
N LEU A 127 -10.40 4.62 -1.12
CA LEU A 127 -9.19 5.22 -0.56
C LEU A 127 -9.54 6.43 0.30
N THR A 128 -8.81 6.57 1.41
CA THR A 128 -8.80 7.77 2.24
C THR A 128 -7.58 8.64 1.91
N GLU A 129 -7.56 9.87 2.42
CA GLU A 129 -6.41 10.77 2.28
C GLU A 129 -5.13 10.20 2.94
N ALA A 130 -5.30 9.30 3.92
CA ALA A 130 -4.18 8.60 4.55
C ALA A 130 -3.60 7.49 3.65
N ASP A 131 -4.42 6.89 2.80
CA ASP A 131 -4.00 5.83 1.87
C ASP A 131 -3.33 6.40 0.62
N TYR A 132 -3.87 7.51 0.11
CA TYR A 132 -3.32 8.19 -1.06
C TYR A 132 -3.65 9.68 -1.02
N GLU A 133 -2.63 10.54 -1.11
CA GLU A 133 -2.80 11.98 -1.10
C GLU A 133 -3.64 12.46 -2.30
N GLY A 134 -4.70 13.20 -2.01
CA GLY A 134 -5.69 13.63 -2.98
C GLY A 134 -6.89 12.69 -3.14
N ALA A 135 -6.94 11.58 -2.41
CA ALA A 135 -8.07 10.64 -2.49
C ALA A 135 -9.38 11.22 -1.94
N ALA A 136 -9.31 12.17 -1.02
CA ALA A 136 -10.48 12.86 -0.46
C ALA A 136 -11.03 14.00 -1.35
N VAL A 137 -10.36 14.34 -2.45
CA VAL A 137 -10.80 15.39 -3.38
C VAL A 137 -12.09 14.96 -4.07
N ASN A 138 -13.06 15.88 -4.15
CA ASN A 138 -14.27 15.65 -4.92
C ASN A 138 -13.96 15.73 -6.43
N GLY A 139 -13.91 14.58 -7.10
CA GLY A 139 -13.57 14.45 -8.51
C GLY A 139 -12.71 13.21 -8.76
N ILE A 140 -12.09 13.16 -9.93
CA ILE A 140 -11.20 12.06 -10.31
C ILE A 140 -9.89 12.14 -9.52
N LEU A 141 -9.37 10.99 -9.09
CA LEU A 141 -8.08 10.89 -8.43
C LEU A 141 -6.96 11.17 -9.45
N ILE A 142 -6.11 12.15 -9.14
CA ILE A 142 -4.91 12.42 -9.93
C ILE A 142 -3.73 11.64 -9.35
N LEU A 143 -3.11 10.80 -10.19
CA LEU A 143 -2.01 9.95 -9.77
C LEU A 143 -0.69 10.72 -9.74
N LYS A 144 0.12 10.47 -8.71
CA LYS A 144 1.47 11.03 -8.59
C LYS A 144 2.50 10.13 -9.24
N GLY A 145 3.63 10.70 -9.63
CA GLY A 145 4.81 9.96 -10.10
C GLY A 145 4.71 9.40 -11.51
N GLU A 146 3.73 9.85 -12.31
CA GLU A 146 3.58 9.50 -13.72
C GLU A 146 3.69 7.98 -13.99
N PRO A 147 2.81 7.16 -13.41
CA PRO A 147 2.87 5.72 -13.60
C PRO A 147 2.70 5.35 -15.06
N LYS A 148 3.41 4.31 -15.52
CA LYS A 148 3.30 3.84 -16.91
C LYS A 148 1.83 3.51 -17.24
N PRO A 149 1.26 4.06 -18.32
CA PRO A 149 -0.10 3.72 -18.75
C PRO A 149 -0.28 2.20 -18.92
N GLY A 150 -1.41 1.69 -18.46
CA GLY A 150 -1.73 0.27 -18.46
C GLY A 150 -1.24 -0.49 -17.22
N THR A 151 -0.46 0.13 -16.32
CA THR A 151 -0.10 -0.49 -15.05
C THR A 151 -1.33 -0.72 -14.19
N ASN A 152 -1.47 -1.93 -13.63
CA ASN A 152 -2.60 -2.26 -12.76
C ASN A 152 -2.63 -1.34 -11.53
N MET A 153 -3.82 -0.82 -11.20
CA MET A 153 -3.97 0.10 -10.07
C MET A 153 -3.57 -0.50 -8.73
N ARG A 154 -3.69 -1.82 -8.53
CA ARG A 154 -3.18 -2.48 -7.32
C ARG A 154 -1.67 -2.30 -7.15
N GLU A 155 -0.92 -2.34 -8.25
CA GLU A 155 0.52 -2.11 -8.25
C GLU A 155 0.86 -0.64 -7.97
N VAL A 156 0.15 0.29 -8.62
CA VAL A 156 0.32 1.74 -8.41
C VAL A 156 0.05 2.14 -6.96
N LEU A 157 -1.00 1.56 -6.37
CA LEU A 157 -1.41 1.81 -4.99
C LEU A 157 -0.59 1.00 -3.96
N GLY A 158 0.26 0.07 -4.39
CA GLY A 158 1.01 -0.82 -3.50
C GLY A 158 0.14 -1.87 -2.80
N LEU A 159 -1.00 -2.23 -3.38
CA LEU A 159 -1.98 -3.20 -2.84
C LEU A 159 -1.74 -4.64 -3.34
N ASN A 160 -0.49 -5.00 -3.65
CA ASN A 160 -0.11 -6.35 -4.09
C ASN A 160 0.42 -7.20 -2.92
N ASP A 161 -0.18 -7.05 -1.74
CA ASP A 161 0.28 -7.70 -0.53
C ASP A 161 -0.80 -8.59 0.08
N TYR A 162 -0.39 -9.43 1.03
CA TYR A 162 -1.27 -10.18 1.92
C TYR A 162 -1.07 -9.68 3.34
N ILE A 163 -2.16 -9.41 4.02
CA ILE A 163 -2.16 -9.13 5.46
C ILE A 163 -2.60 -10.38 6.19
N ILE A 164 -1.73 -10.90 7.03
CA ILE A 164 -2.01 -12.09 7.85
C ILE A 164 -2.25 -11.62 9.28
N ASP A 165 -3.42 -11.97 9.85
CA ASP A 165 -3.74 -11.66 11.24
C ASP A 165 -3.42 -12.85 12.14
N PHE A 166 -2.26 -12.76 12.83
CA PHE A 166 -1.80 -13.74 13.81
C PHE A 166 -2.39 -13.44 15.19
N LYS A 167 -3.01 -14.42 15.80
CA LYS A 167 -3.36 -14.37 17.21
C LYS A 167 -2.20 -14.87 18.06
N ILE A 168 -1.47 -13.92 18.62
CA ILE A 168 -0.30 -14.22 19.45
C ILE A 168 -0.76 -14.56 20.86
N THR A 169 -0.40 -15.75 21.33
CA THR A 169 -0.71 -16.22 22.68
C THR A 169 0.20 -15.58 23.73
N ALA A 170 -0.25 -15.51 24.98
CA ALA A 170 0.45 -14.82 26.06
C ALA A 170 1.85 -15.41 26.38
N ASN A 171 2.07 -16.68 26.04
CA ASN A 171 3.37 -17.36 26.22
C ASN A 171 4.36 -17.08 25.09
N ARG A 172 3.96 -16.34 24.03
CA ARG A 172 4.81 -15.98 22.89
C ARG A 172 4.91 -14.46 22.69
N PRO A 173 5.28 -13.69 23.74
CA PRO A 173 5.41 -12.24 23.63
C PRO A 173 6.49 -11.80 22.63
N ASP A 174 7.46 -12.66 22.36
CA ASP A 174 8.50 -12.49 21.33
C ASP A 174 7.92 -12.30 19.92
N CYS A 175 6.76 -12.89 19.63
CA CYS A 175 6.07 -12.81 18.34
C CYS A 175 5.14 -11.58 18.21
N ASN A 176 5.05 -10.69 19.22
CA ASN A 176 4.34 -9.42 19.09
C ASN A 176 5.12 -8.37 18.28
N CYS A 177 5.98 -8.79 17.38
CA CYS A 177 6.69 -7.93 16.42
C CYS A 177 7.08 -8.72 15.17
N PHE A 178 7.33 -7.98 14.07
CA PHE A 178 7.73 -8.57 12.79
C PHE A 178 8.93 -9.51 12.90
N LEU A 179 9.94 -9.14 13.68
CA LEU A 179 11.17 -9.94 13.83
C LEU A 179 10.92 -11.27 14.50
N GLY A 180 10.04 -11.30 15.51
CA GLY A 180 9.70 -12.53 16.21
C GLY A 180 8.98 -13.50 15.27
N VAL A 181 7.95 -13.01 14.56
CA VAL A 181 7.22 -13.83 13.58
C VAL A 181 8.13 -14.27 12.44
N ALA A 182 9.00 -13.40 11.92
CA ALA A 182 9.95 -13.77 10.87
C ALA A 182 10.92 -14.86 11.30
N LYS A 183 11.37 -14.87 12.57
CA LYS A 183 12.19 -15.96 13.13
C LYS A 183 11.45 -17.29 13.15
N GLU A 184 10.19 -17.28 13.56
CA GLU A 184 9.38 -18.50 13.56
C GLU A 184 9.16 -19.02 12.13
N ILE A 185 8.82 -18.12 11.20
CA ILE A 185 8.69 -18.48 9.78
C ILE A 185 9.99 -19.10 9.26
N SER A 186 11.16 -18.54 9.63
CA SER A 186 12.45 -19.08 9.20
C SER A 186 12.68 -20.52 9.68
N VAL A 187 12.27 -20.84 10.90
CA VAL A 187 12.32 -22.20 11.45
C VAL A 187 11.34 -23.13 10.74
N VAL A 188 10.09 -22.68 10.56
CA VAL A 188 9.01 -23.48 9.95
C VAL A 188 9.32 -23.80 8.47
N LEU A 189 9.92 -22.87 7.74
CA LEU A 189 10.29 -23.04 6.33
C LEU A 189 11.69 -23.64 6.14
N GLY A 190 12.53 -23.69 7.19
CA GLY A 190 13.93 -24.10 7.08
C GLY A 190 14.79 -23.09 6.29
N THR A 191 14.43 -21.80 6.32
CA THR A 191 15.14 -20.73 5.63
C THR A 191 15.94 -19.85 6.61
N GLU A 192 16.86 -19.04 6.10
CA GLU A 192 17.67 -18.15 6.92
C GLU A 192 16.88 -16.94 7.43
N PHE A 193 17.01 -16.61 8.72
CA PHE A 193 16.53 -15.37 9.29
C PHE A 193 17.54 -14.24 9.04
N LYS A 194 17.11 -13.20 8.33
CA LYS A 194 17.90 -12.01 8.02
C LYS A 194 17.76 -10.97 9.13
N ALA A 195 18.61 -11.06 10.13
CA ALA A 195 18.60 -10.07 11.23
C ALA A 195 18.91 -8.67 10.72
N PRO A 196 18.13 -7.65 11.09
CA PRO A 196 18.43 -6.28 10.70
C PRO A 196 19.76 -5.84 11.33
N LYS A 197 20.63 -5.22 10.52
CA LYS A 197 21.90 -4.63 10.98
C LYS A 197 21.69 -3.12 11.04
N PRO A 198 21.45 -2.53 12.24
CA PRO A 198 21.28 -1.09 12.35
C PRO A 198 22.62 -0.39 12.06
N GLU A 199 22.66 0.38 10.99
CA GLU A 199 23.79 1.25 10.66
C GLU A 199 23.51 2.66 11.19
N TYR A 200 24.38 3.17 12.02
CA TYR A 200 24.30 4.53 12.54
C TYR A 200 25.67 5.17 12.66
N LYS A 201 25.73 6.48 12.48
CA LYS A 201 26.95 7.25 12.66
C LYS A 201 26.96 7.86 14.07
N THR A 202 28.02 7.61 14.80
CA THR A 202 28.27 8.30 16.08
C THR A 202 28.93 9.64 15.82
N VAL A 203 28.54 10.65 16.60
CA VAL A 203 29.11 12.01 16.52
C VAL A 203 30.20 12.13 17.59
N GLY A 204 31.28 11.72 17.57
CA GLY A 204 32.49 11.87 18.40
C GLY A 204 32.44 12.68 19.71
N GLN A 205 31.25 12.94 20.26
CA GLN A 205 31.04 13.65 21.54
C GLN A 205 30.74 12.65 22.65
N ASN A 206 31.17 12.97 23.85
CA ASN A 206 30.93 12.07 24.97
C ASN A 206 29.46 12.15 25.40
N ILE A 207 28.82 10.99 25.58
CA ILE A 207 27.41 10.91 25.98
C ILE A 207 27.20 11.49 27.40
N SER A 208 28.19 11.42 28.27
CA SER A 208 28.14 11.99 29.63
C SER A 208 27.99 13.50 29.64
N ASP A 209 28.26 14.20 28.52
CA ASP A 209 28.03 15.65 28.41
C ASP A 209 26.53 15.98 28.26
N TYR A 210 25.68 14.97 27.97
CA TYR A 210 24.25 15.13 27.66
C TYR A 210 23.34 14.47 28.68
N ILE A 211 23.72 13.29 29.19
CA ILE A 211 22.92 12.53 30.14
C ILE A 211 23.81 11.94 31.22
N SER A 212 23.27 11.82 32.43
CA SER A 212 23.80 10.98 33.50
C SER A 212 22.76 9.94 33.88
N ILE A 213 23.19 8.74 34.19
CA ILE A 213 22.32 7.62 34.60
C ILE A 213 22.81 7.13 35.93
N GLU A 214 21.93 7.14 36.94
CA GLU A 214 22.13 6.53 38.25
C GLU A 214 21.14 5.40 38.46
N VAL A 215 21.62 4.19 38.67
CA VAL A 215 20.78 3.03 39.03
C VAL A 215 20.86 2.89 40.56
N ARG A 216 19.79 3.24 41.28
CA ARG A 216 19.73 3.21 42.73
C ARG A 216 19.47 1.82 43.31
N ASN A 217 18.87 0.95 42.52
CA ASN A 217 18.58 -0.43 42.93
C ASN A 217 19.00 -1.40 41.83
N PHE A 218 20.16 -1.99 41.97
CA PHE A 218 20.73 -2.95 41.02
C PHE A 218 20.02 -4.31 41.03
N ASP A 219 19.38 -4.68 42.14
CA ASP A 219 18.67 -5.96 42.25
C ASP A 219 17.40 -5.93 41.35
N LEU A 220 16.72 -4.80 41.27
CA LEU A 220 15.53 -4.62 40.46
C LEU A 220 15.83 -4.18 39.03
N CYS A 221 16.94 -3.44 38.82
CA CYS A 221 17.35 -2.94 37.51
C CYS A 221 18.86 -3.19 37.32
N PRO A 222 19.28 -4.41 36.96
CA PRO A 222 20.69 -4.75 36.86
C PRO A 222 21.42 -4.05 35.70
N ARG A 223 20.67 -3.50 34.72
CA ARG A 223 21.23 -2.82 33.56
C ARG A 223 20.28 -1.78 32.99
N TYR A 224 20.76 -0.55 32.79
CA TYR A 224 20.05 0.50 32.08
C TYR A 224 20.93 1.07 30.96
N ILE A 225 20.38 1.27 29.78
CA ILE A 225 21.10 1.81 28.61
C ILE A 225 20.42 3.08 28.15
N GLY A 226 21.16 4.19 28.14
CA GLY A 226 20.72 5.46 27.58
C GLY A 226 21.39 5.75 26.22
N ARG A 227 20.65 6.36 25.32
CA ARG A 227 21.15 6.87 24.04
C ARG A 227 20.61 8.26 23.80
N VAL A 228 21.40 9.13 23.20
CA VAL A 228 20.99 10.49 22.83
C VAL A 228 20.98 10.59 21.31
N VAL A 229 19.86 11.04 20.77
CA VAL A 229 19.71 11.37 19.35
C VAL A 229 19.51 12.88 19.24
N LYS A 230 20.32 13.55 18.43
CA LYS A 230 20.33 15.01 18.29
C LYS A 230 19.73 15.46 16.97
N ASN A 231 19.33 16.73 16.92
CA ASN A 231 18.85 17.39 15.70
C ASN A 231 17.63 16.72 15.06
N LEU A 232 16.76 16.15 15.90
CA LEU A 232 15.50 15.59 15.43
C LEU A 232 14.62 16.71 14.85
N ARG A 233 14.02 16.42 13.70
CA ARG A 233 12.98 17.27 13.09
C ARG A 233 11.72 16.43 12.94
N ILE A 234 10.63 16.93 13.50
CA ILE A 234 9.32 16.34 13.29
C ILE A 234 8.91 16.65 11.85
N LYS A 235 8.59 15.62 11.07
CA LYS A 235 8.14 15.70 9.69
C LYS A 235 7.25 14.50 9.38
N GLU A 236 6.58 14.51 8.25
CA GLU A 236 5.86 13.34 7.76
C GLU A 236 6.77 12.13 7.61
N SER A 237 6.21 10.95 7.88
CA SER A 237 6.89 9.68 7.66
C SER A 237 7.25 9.53 6.18
N PRO A 238 8.43 8.98 5.86
CA PRO A 238 8.76 8.68 4.46
C PRO A 238 7.85 7.58 3.90
N GLU A 239 7.66 7.55 2.60
CA GLU A 239 6.74 6.63 1.92
C GLU A 239 6.96 5.14 2.26
N TRP A 240 8.23 4.73 2.40
CA TRP A 240 8.55 3.34 2.78
C TRP A 240 8.10 2.95 4.20
N MET A 241 7.73 3.92 5.03
CA MET A 241 7.26 3.72 6.41
C MET A 241 5.73 3.88 6.50
N LYS A 242 5.12 4.57 5.53
CA LYS A 242 3.66 4.72 5.44
C LYS A 242 3.00 3.47 4.81
N LYS A 243 3.72 2.74 3.97
CA LYS A 243 3.28 1.52 3.25
C LYS A 243 3.49 0.25 4.05
#